data_996e2c850b8a2de54c936a9618a206c9
#
_entry.id   996e2c850b8a2de54c936a9618a206c9
#
_cell.length_a   1.000
_cell.length_b   1.000
_cell.length_c   1.000
_cell.angle_alpha   90.00
_cell.angle_beta   90.00
_cell.angle_gamma   90.00
#
_symmetry.space_group_name_H-M   'P 1'
#
loop_
_entity.id
_entity.type
_entity.pdbx_description
1 polymer ?
#
loop_
_entity_poly.entity_id
_entity_poly.type
_entity_poly.pdbx_seq_one_letter_code
_entity_poly.pdbx_strand_id
1 'polypeptide(L)'
;MEGGESTVIPNREGGRTTPSVVAFTKSGERLVGQAAKRQAITNPTNTIFSAKRLIGRKYSEVKELASKLPYKVVEGANGAAVIECEVGGKTERFSPEQISAMVLQQLKADAESYLGEKITEAVITVPAYFNDAQRQATKDAGTIAGLEVKRIINEPTAASL
;
A
#
# COMPACT_ATOMS: atom_id res chain seq x y z
N MET A 1 -5.03 -8.53 20.14
CA MET A 1 -4.52 -8.57 21.53
C MET A 1 -4.70 -10.00 22.04
N GLU A 2 -3.64 -10.60 22.50
CA GLU A 2 -3.67 -11.92 23.13
C GLU A 2 -3.41 -11.74 24.64
N GLY A 3 -4.31 -12.28 25.48
CA GLY A 3 -4.18 -12.17 26.94
C GLY A 3 -4.16 -10.75 27.50
N GLY A 4 -4.75 -9.78 26.78
CA GLY A 4 -4.76 -8.37 27.20
C GLY A 4 -3.54 -7.56 26.75
N GLU A 5 -2.55 -8.17 26.12
CA GLU A 5 -1.35 -7.49 25.61
C GLU A 5 -1.39 -7.30 24.10
N SER A 6 -0.74 -6.23 23.62
CA SER A 6 -0.57 -5.98 22.19
C SER A 6 0.49 -6.94 21.63
N THR A 7 0.14 -7.67 20.59
CA THR A 7 1.02 -8.63 19.93
C THR A 7 1.13 -8.33 18.45
N VAL A 8 2.34 -8.39 17.90
CA VAL A 8 2.58 -8.27 16.46
C VAL A 8 2.25 -9.60 15.79
N ILE A 9 1.30 -9.58 14.87
CA ILE A 9 0.95 -10.75 14.06
C ILE A 9 2.04 -10.95 13.01
N PRO A 10 2.68 -12.13 12.92
CA PRO A 10 3.63 -12.43 11.85
C PRO A 10 2.91 -12.55 10.51
N ASN A 11 3.59 -12.16 9.42
CA ASN A 11 3.10 -12.43 8.08
C ASN A 11 3.33 -13.92 7.70
N ARG A 12 2.82 -14.33 6.53
CA ARG A 12 2.95 -15.71 6.05
C ARG A 12 4.37 -16.22 5.87
N GLU A 13 5.35 -15.33 5.79
CA GLU A 13 6.77 -15.65 5.71
C GLU A 13 7.45 -15.64 7.10
N GLY A 14 6.69 -15.45 8.17
CA GLY A 14 7.17 -15.38 9.54
C GLY A 14 7.76 -14.04 9.96
N GLY A 15 7.74 -13.04 9.07
CA GLY A 15 8.24 -11.70 9.36
C GLY A 15 7.24 -10.87 10.18
N ARG A 16 7.76 -9.96 10.98
CA ARG A 16 6.96 -9.02 11.78
C ARG A 16 6.66 -7.70 11.06
N THR A 17 7.26 -7.50 9.90
CA THR A 17 7.04 -6.36 9.01
C THR A 17 6.76 -6.86 7.60
N THR A 18 5.91 -6.16 6.89
CA THR A 18 5.62 -6.42 5.47
C THR A 18 6.03 -5.19 4.66
N PRO A 19 7.00 -5.32 3.74
CA PRO A 19 7.35 -4.20 2.88
C PRO A 19 6.14 -3.72 2.07
N SER A 20 5.92 -2.41 2.02
CA SER A 20 4.87 -1.78 1.20
C SER A 20 5.30 -1.72 -0.26
N VAL A 21 5.51 -2.88 -0.87
CA VAL A 21 5.95 -3.06 -2.25
C VAL A 21 4.98 -3.97 -2.96
N VAL A 22 4.57 -3.56 -4.16
CA VAL A 22 3.69 -4.33 -5.05
C VAL A 22 4.39 -4.50 -6.39
N ALA A 23 4.41 -5.70 -6.93
CA ALA A 23 4.97 -5.95 -8.24
C ALA A 23 4.01 -6.77 -9.11
N PHE A 24 4.10 -6.53 -10.42
CA PHE A 24 3.37 -7.31 -11.41
C PHE A 24 4.37 -8.05 -12.29
N THR A 25 4.23 -9.37 -12.36
CA THR A 25 5.09 -10.21 -13.18
C THR A 25 4.65 -10.16 -14.65
N LYS A 26 5.52 -10.63 -15.55
CA LYS A 26 5.19 -10.74 -16.99
C LYS A 26 3.98 -11.64 -17.26
N SER A 27 3.72 -12.60 -16.40
CA SER A 27 2.53 -13.49 -16.49
C SER A 27 1.25 -12.84 -15.94
N GLY A 28 1.34 -11.62 -15.39
CA GLY A 28 0.21 -10.91 -14.80
C GLY A 28 -0.06 -11.25 -13.33
N GLU A 29 0.82 -11.99 -12.67
CA GLU A 29 0.73 -12.28 -11.25
C GLU A 29 1.09 -11.05 -10.42
N ARG A 30 0.30 -10.79 -9.37
CA ARG A 30 0.56 -9.73 -8.39
C ARG A 30 1.33 -10.28 -7.20
N LEU A 31 2.47 -9.66 -6.90
CA LEU A 31 3.28 -9.94 -5.73
C LEU A 31 3.18 -8.77 -4.76
N VAL A 32 3.13 -9.04 -3.46
CA VAL A 32 3.08 -8.03 -2.41
C VAL A 32 4.07 -8.37 -1.30
N GLY A 33 4.70 -7.35 -0.75
CA GLY A 33 5.62 -7.49 0.37
C GLY A 33 7.01 -7.96 -0.03
N GLN A 34 7.57 -8.89 0.71
CA GLN A 34 8.95 -9.35 0.53
C GLN A 34 9.17 -10.01 -0.84
N ALA A 35 8.20 -10.78 -1.34
CA ALA A 35 8.28 -11.38 -2.67
C ALA A 35 8.39 -10.33 -3.77
N ALA A 36 7.62 -9.24 -3.68
CA ALA A 36 7.73 -8.10 -4.60
C ALA A 36 9.09 -7.42 -4.49
N LYS A 37 9.58 -7.19 -3.28
CA LYS A 37 10.87 -6.55 -3.03
C LYS A 37 12.06 -7.34 -3.58
N ARG A 38 12.05 -8.67 -3.44
CA ARG A 38 13.13 -9.54 -3.92
C ARG A 38 13.37 -9.46 -5.42
N GLN A 39 12.33 -9.29 -6.22
CA GLN A 39 12.42 -9.23 -7.68
C GLN A 39 12.52 -7.79 -8.23
N ALA A 40 12.61 -6.78 -7.39
CA ALA A 40 12.65 -5.37 -7.80
C ALA A 40 13.80 -5.04 -8.76
N ILE A 41 14.96 -5.64 -8.56
CA ILE A 41 16.16 -5.43 -9.40
C ILE A 41 15.93 -5.93 -10.82
N THR A 42 15.24 -7.06 -10.99
CA THR A 42 14.98 -7.68 -12.29
C THR A 42 13.72 -7.17 -12.97
N ASN A 43 12.85 -6.46 -12.24
CA ASN A 43 11.58 -5.95 -12.73
C ASN A 43 11.26 -4.54 -12.20
N PRO A 44 12.17 -3.56 -12.35
CA PRO A 44 12.03 -2.25 -11.71
C PRO A 44 10.84 -1.44 -12.21
N THR A 45 10.50 -1.56 -13.50
CA THR A 45 9.40 -0.78 -14.11
C THR A 45 8.01 -1.20 -13.66
N ASN A 46 7.86 -2.43 -13.15
CA ASN A 46 6.59 -2.99 -12.67
C ASN A 46 6.64 -3.32 -11.17
N THR A 47 7.59 -2.74 -10.44
CA THR A 47 7.70 -2.86 -8.99
C THR A 47 7.46 -1.50 -8.36
N ILE A 48 6.34 -1.36 -7.66
CA ILE A 48 5.87 -0.11 -7.08
C ILE A 48 6.20 -0.10 -5.59
N PHE A 49 6.92 0.91 -5.18
CA PHE A 49 7.24 1.22 -3.78
C PHE A 49 7.00 2.71 -3.51
N SER A 50 6.98 3.10 -2.26
CA SER A 50 6.75 4.50 -1.86
C SER A 50 5.44 5.10 -2.38
N ALA A 51 4.40 4.30 -2.61
CA ALA A 51 3.08 4.80 -3.02
C ALA A 51 2.51 5.79 -2.00
N LYS A 52 2.89 5.69 -0.74
CA LYS A 52 2.57 6.63 0.34
C LYS A 52 2.99 8.07 0.03
N ARG A 53 4.04 8.27 -0.75
CA ARG A 53 4.50 9.61 -1.18
C ARG A 53 3.66 10.20 -2.31
N LEU A 54 2.85 9.38 -2.98
CA LEU A 54 1.99 9.76 -4.09
C LEU A 54 0.52 9.88 -3.67
N ILE A 55 0.12 9.18 -2.61
CA ILE A 55 -1.27 9.06 -2.20
C ILE A 55 -1.89 10.43 -1.86
N GLY A 56 -3.08 10.68 -2.38
CA GLY A 56 -3.81 11.93 -2.14
C GLY A 56 -3.18 13.18 -2.78
N ARG A 57 -2.23 13.01 -3.71
CA ARG A 57 -1.50 14.12 -4.33
C ARG A 57 -1.82 14.27 -5.81
N LYS A 58 -1.75 15.50 -6.30
CA LYS A 58 -1.83 15.81 -7.72
C LYS A 58 -0.52 15.46 -8.43
N TYR A 59 -0.60 15.10 -9.71
CA TYR A 59 0.59 14.83 -10.51
C TYR A 59 1.56 16.01 -10.54
N SER A 60 1.02 17.25 -10.64
CA SER A 60 1.82 18.47 -10.61
C SER A 60 2.67 18.63 -9.34
N GLU A 61 2.19 18.14 -8.20
CA GLU A 61 2.89 18.20 -6.91
C GLU A 61 4.01 17.14 -6.80
N VAL A 62 3.90 16.03 -7.52
CA VAL A 62 4.82 14.89 -7.43
C VAL A 62 5.68 14.70 -8.69
N LYS A 63 5.61 15.61 -9.65
CA LYS A 63 6.31 15.52 -10.94
C LYS A 63 7.83 15.31 -10.80
N GLU A 64 8.46 16.01 -9.88
CA GLU A 64 9.89 15.87 -9.62
C GLU A 64 10.21 14.50 -9.00
N LEU A 65 9.41 14.05 -8.04
CA LEU A 65 9.51 12.70 -7.47
C LEU A 65 9.30 11.64 -8.56
N ALA A 66 8.27 11.79 -9.36
CA ALA A 66 7.92 10.86 -10.44
C ALA A 66 9.08 10.65 -11.42
N SER A 67 9.84 11.71 -11.74
CA SER A 67 11.01 11.62 -12.62
C SER A 67 12.18 10.79 -12.07
N LYS A 68 12.20 10.55 -10.76
CA LYS A 68 13.26 9.79 -10.06
C LYS A 68 12.88 8.34 -9.77
N LEU A 69 11.61 7.98 -10.01
CA LEU A 69 11.11 6.63 -9.77
C LEU A 69 11.41 5.71 -10.96
N PRO A 70 11.75 4.43 -10.72
CA PRO A 70 11.99 3.48 -11.79
C PRO A 70 10.72 3.02 -12.51
N TYR A 71 9.56 3.18 -11.87
CA TYR A 71 8.25 2.91 -12.47
C TYR A 71 7.60 4.21 -12.96
N LYS A 72 6.64 4.08 -13.87
CA LYS A 72 6.02 5.21 -14.55
C LYS A 72 4.87 5.79 -13.74
N VAL A 73 4.92 7.09 -13.49
CA VAL A 73 3.82 7.87 -12.91
C VAL A 73 3.34 8.86 -13.95
N VAL A 74 2.04 8.89 -14.20
CA VAL A 74 1.40 9.73 -15.21
C VAL A 74 0.29 10.56 -14.59
N GLU A 75 -0.14 11.60 -15.32
CA GLU A 75 -1.30 12.38 -14.95
C GLU A 75 -2.57 11.64 -15.38
N GLY A 76 -3.46 11.39 -14.45
CA GLY A 76 -4.77 10.79 -14.68
C GLY A 76 -5.89 11.81 -14.67
N ALA A 77 -7.12 11.33 -14.54
CA ALA A 77 -8.31 12.18 -14.46
C ALA A 77 -8.20 13.20 -13.32
N ASN A 78 -8.67 14.41 -13.57
CA ASN A 78 -8.66 15.53 -12.60
C ASN A 78 -7.26 15.89 -12.06
N GLY A 79 -6.21 15.60 -12.82
CA GLY A 79 -4.83 15.88 -12.44
C GLY A 79 -4.28 14.94 -11.37
N ALA A 80 -4.90 13.79 -11.13
CA ALA A 80 -4.42 12.82 -10.15
C ALA A 80 -3.10 12.17 -10.59
N ALA A 81 -2.22 11.85 -9.64
CA ALA A 81 -1.06 11.01 -9.92
C ALA A 81 -1.51 9.55 -10.06
N VAL A 82 -1.15 8.90 -11.16
CA VAL A 82 -1.52 7.52 -11.48
C VAL A 82 -0.28 6.73 -11.85
N ILE A 83 -0.20 5.51 -11.40
CA ILE A 83 0.91 4.59 -11.67
C ILE A 83 0.54 3.72 -12.88
N GLU A 84 1.40 3.68 -13.87
CA GLU A 84 1.21 2.88 -15.10
C GLU A 84 2.19 1.71 -15.11
N CYS A 85 1.65 0.49 -15.24
CA CYS A 85 2.41 -0.77 -15.23
C CYS A 85 1.97 -1.68 -16.37
N GLU A 86 2.83 -2.62 -16.72
CA GLU A 86 2.47 -3.75 -17.58
C GLU A 86 2.03 -4.95 -16.74
N VAL A 87 0.81 -5.41 -16.97
CA VAL A 87 0.22 -6.56 -16.29
C VAL A 87 -0.20 -7.58 -17.34
N GLY A 88 0.50 -8.71 -17.41
CA GLY A 88 0.17 -9.76 -18.39
C GLY A 88 0.23 -9.30 -19.85
N GLY A 89 1.16 -8.41 -20.19
CA GLY A 89 1.31 -7.86 -21.54
C GLY A 89 0.33 -6.73 -21.90
N LYS A 90 -0.43 -6.24 -20.93
CA LYS A 90 -1.32 -5.08 -21.07
C LYS A 90 -0.88 -3.94 -20.18
N THR A 91 -0.96 -2.73 -20.69
CA THR A 91 -0.74 -1.52 -19.88
C THR A 91 -1.96 -1.28 -19.01
N GLU A 92 -1.77 -1.26 -17.69
CA GLU A 92 -2.79 -0.94 -16.72
C GLU A 92 -2.39 0.26 -15.87
N ARG A 93 -3.38 0.97 -15.35
CA ARG A 93 -3.21 2.15 -14.51
C ARG A 93 -3.83 1.93 -13.15
N PHE A 94 -3.07 2.26 -12.11
CA PHE A 94 -3.47 2.13 -10.72
C PHE A 94 -3.35 3.48 -10.03
N SER A 95 -4.35 3.84 -9.23
CA SER A 95 -4.19 4.93 -8.28
C SER A 95 -3.26 4.52 -7.13
N PRO A 96 -2.57 5.46 -6.47
CA PRO A 96 -1.81 5.15 -5.25
C PRO A 96 -2.66 4.48 -4.17
N GLU A 97 -3.94 4.82 -4.06
CA GLU A 97 -4.91 4.19 -3.17
C GLU A 97 -5.11 2.71 -3.49
N GLN A 98 -5.20 2.35 -4.77
CA GLN A 98 -5.32 0.96 -5.19
C GLN A 98 -4.06 0.14 -4.84
N ILE A 99 -2.88 0.71 -5.04
CA ILE A 99 -1.61 0.07 -4.66
C ILE A 99 -1.55 -0.12 -3.14
N SER A 100 -1.90 0.91 -2.38
CA SER A 100 -1.95 0.81 -0.91
C SER A 100 -2.98 -0.22 -0.45
N ALA A 101 -4.13 -0.31 -1.12
CA ALA A 101 -5.15 -1.31 -0.85
C ALA A 101 -4.63 -2.74 -1.07
N MET A 102 -3.79 -2.98 -2.07
CA MET A 102 -3.17 -4.28 -2.31
C MET A 102 -2.28 -4.71 -1.14
N VAL A 103 -1.53 -3.77 -0.57
CA VAL A 103 -0.72 -4.02 0.64
C VAL A 103 -1.63 -4.33 1.83
N LEU A 104 -2.68 -3.53 2.04
CA LEU A 104 -3.64 -3.75 3.14
C LEU A 104 -4.38 -5.09 2.99
N GLN A 105 -4.74 -5.50 1.77
CA GLN A 105 -5.34 -6.81 1.50
C GLN A 105 -4.39 -7.95 1.90
N GLN A 106 -3.10 -7.81 1.64
CA GLN A 106 -2.10 -8.79 2.05
C GLN A 106 -2.00 -8.87 3.58
N LEU A 107 -1.93 -7.73 4.26
CA LEU A 107 -1.92 -7.68 5.73
C LEU A 107 -3.19 -8.28 6.34
N LYS A 108 -4.35 -7.97 5.74
CA LYS A 108 -5.63 -8.55 6.14
C LYS A 108 -5.62 -10.07 6.01
N ALA A 109 -5.19 -10.60 4.87
CA ALA A 109 -5.12 -12.04 4.62
C ALA A 109 -4.15 -12.75 5.57
N ASP A 110 -3.00 -12.14 5.87
CA ASP A 110 -2.03 -12.69 6.81
C ASP A 110 -2.59 -12.71 8.23
N ALA A 111 -3.29 -11.65 8.65
CA ALA A 111 -3.93 -11.59 9.96
C ALA A 111 -5.09 -12.60 10.08
N GLU A 112 -5.93 -12.74 9.06
CA GLU A 112 -7.01 -13.73 9.02
C GLU A 112 -6.46 -15.16 9.10
N SER A 113 -5.37 -15.43 8.40
CA SER A 113 -4.72 -16.74 8.44
C SER A 113 -4.14 -17.06 9.82
N TYR A 114 -3.55 -16.07 10.48
CA TYR A 114 -2.99 -16.24 11.82
C TYR A 114 -4.06 -16.41 12.91
N LEU A 115 -5.11 -15.59 12.86
CA LEU A 115 -6.17 -15.58 13.87
C LEU A 115 -7.24 -16.66 13.63
N GLY A 116 -7.37 -17.17 12.42
CA GLY A 116 -8.42 -18.12 12.04
C GLY A 116 -9.81 -17.52 11.94
N GLU A 117 -9.92 -16.19 11.85
CA GLU A 117 -11.18 -15.46 11.77
C GLU A 117 -11.09 -14.28 10.78
N LYS A 118 -12.25 -13.81 10.33
CA LYS A 118 -12.32 -12.67 9.41
C LYS A 118 -11.99 -11.37 10.13
N ILE A 119 -11.20 -10.52 9.45
CA ILE A 119 -10.90 -9.17 9.88
C ILE A 119 -11.78 -8.20 9.08
N THR A 120 -12.55 -7.40 9.79
CA THR A 120 -13.52 -6.45 9.19
C THR A 120 -13.15 -5.00 9.44
N GLU A 121 -12.39 -4.72 10.49
CA GLU A 121 -12.08 -3.38 10.96
C GLU A 121 -10.58 -3.18 11.09
N ALA A 122 -10.15 -1.92 10.93
CA ALA A 122 -8.75 -1.55 11.11
C ALA A 122 -8.60 -0.13 11.65
N VAL A 123 -7.50 0.09 12.36
CA VAL A 123 -6.93 1.41 12.62
C VAL A 123 -5.66 1.51 11.78
N ILE A 124 -5.53 2.59 11.01
CA ILE A 124 -4.41 2.80 10.10
C ILE A 124 -3.61 4.00 10.57
N THR A 125 -2.29 3.86 10.57
CA THR A 125 -1.39 4.94 10.94
C THR A 125 -0.87 5.66 9.70
N VAL A 126 -0.66 6.97 9.85
CA VAL A 126 -0.14 7.86 8.80
C VAL A 126 0.94 8.77 9.38
N PRO A 127 1.86 9.29 8.56
CA PRO A 127 2.79 10.33 9.00
C PRO A 127 2.04 11.55 9.53
N ALA A 128 2.58 12.18 10.56
CA ALA A 128 1.97 13.38 11.16
C ALA A 128 1.82 14.54 10.16
N TYR A 129 2.68 14.60 9.12
CA TYR A 129 2.63 15.64 8.08
C TYR A 129 1.55 15.41 7.00
N PHE A 130 0.82 14.30 7.02
CA PHE A 130 -0.26 14.08 6.06
C PHE A 130 -1.36 15.12 6.22
N ASN A 131 -1.78 15.71 5.10
CA ASN A 131 -2.94 16.59 5.04
C ASN A 131 -4.26 15.78 4.97
N ASP A 132 -5.40 16.48 4.98
CA ASP A 132 -6.72 15.84 4.96
C ASP A 132 -6.97 15.00 3.70
N ALA A 133 -6.48 15.45 2.54
CA ALA A 133 -6.62 14.71 1.28
C ALA A 133 -5.85 13.38 1.32
N GLN A 134 -4.64 13.38 1.89
CA GLN A 134 -3.82 12.17 2.05
C GLN A 134 -4.42 11.21 3.10
N ARG A 135 -5.01 11.73 4.17
CA ARG A 135 -5.72 10.95 5.19
C ARG A 135 -6.97 10.30 4.62
N GLN A 136 -7.76 11.06 3.86
CA GLN A 136 -8.95 10.53 3.19
C GLN A 136 -8.59 9.45 2.16
N ALA A 137 -7.56 9.66 1.36
CA ALA A 137 -7.07 8.68 0.39
C ALA A 137 -6.57 7.40 1.06
N THR A 138 -5.94 7.49 2.22
CA THR A 138 -5.54 6.33 3.03
C THR A 138 -6.75 5.57 3.56
N LYS A 139 -7.78 6.29 4.01
CA LYS A 139 -9.05 5.67 4.41
C LYS A 139 -9.74 4.97 3.24
N ASP A 140 -9.73 5.58 2.06
CA ASP A 140 -10.28 5.00 0.83
C ASP A 140 -9.54 3.70 0.46
N ALA A 141 -8.22 3.67 0.61
CA ALA A 141 -7.42 2.46 0.41
C ALA A 141 -7.85 1.32 1.34
N GLY A 142 -8.13 1.62 2.60
CA GLY A 142 -8.69 0.65 3.56
C GLY A 142 -10.05 0.10 3.11
N THR A 143 -10.92 0.96 2.63
CA THR A 143 -12.23 0.58 2.10
C THR A 143 -12.10 -0.32 0.85
N ILE A 144 -11.21 0.02 -0.07
CA ILE A 144 -10.92 -0.80 -1.26
C ILE A 144 -10.39 -2.18 -0.85
N ALA A 145 -9.62 -2.25 0.22
CA ALA A 145 -9.10 -3.50 0.78
C ALA A 145 -10.16 -4.36 1.50
N GLY A 146 -11.37 -3.85 1.67
CA GLY A 146 -12.46 -4.54 2.37
C GLY A 146 -12.42 -4.38 3.89
N LEU A 147 -11.86 -3.27 4.37
CA LEU A 147 -11.77 -2.94 5.79
C LEU A 147 -12.63 -1.71 6.12
N GLU A 148 -13.31 -1.75 7.25
CA GLU A 148 -13.87 -0.55 7.87
C GLU A 148 -12.77 0.14 8.67
N VAL A 149 -12.35 1.31 8.21
CA VAL A 149 -11.31 2.10 8.89
C VAL A 149 -11.95 2.89 10.02
N LYS A 150 -11.72 2.45 11.25
CA LYS A 150 -12.28 3.09 12.44
C LYS A 150 -11.62 4.42 12.76
N ARG A 151 -10.30 4.49 12.60
CA ARG A 151 -9.50 5.68 12.88
C ARG A 151 -8.27 5.75 11.99
N ILE A 152 -7.89 6.96 11.64
CA ILE A 152 -6.56 7.29 11.12
C ILE A 152 -5.83 8.03 12.23
N ILE A 153 -4.69 7.50 12.65
CA ILE A 153 -3.86 8.12 13.71
C ILE A 153 -2.45 8.38 13.21
N ASN A 154 -1.78 9.34 13.84
CA ASN A 154 -0.41 9.68 13.50
C ASN A 154 0.55 8.58 13.96
N GLU A 155 1.55 8.24 13.15
CA GLU A 155 2.58 7.25 13.47
C GLU A 155 3.30 7.54 14.81
N PRO A 156 3.73 8.78 15.12
CA PRO A 156 4.32 9.06 16.44
C PRO A 156 3.35 8.84 17.60
N THR A 157 2.06 9.16 17.41
CA THR A 157 1.03 8.91 18.43
C THR A 157 0.83 7.43 18.67
N ALA A 158 0.76 6.64 17.59
CA ALA A 158 0.61 5.19 17.68
C ALA A 158 1.81 4.53 18.38
N ALA A 159 3.02 5.00 18.11
CA ALA A 159 4.24 4.47 18.72
C ALA A 159 4.36 4.77 20.22
N SER A 160 3.62 5.76 20.73
CA SER A 160 3.60 6.15 22.13
C SER A 160 2.54 5.44 22.97
N LEU A 161 1.65 4.69 22.35
CA LEU A 161 0.63 3.89 23.00
C LEU A 161 1.18 2.51 23.39
#